data_df982a0621cb50ed43c195b6d11d203e
#
_entry.id   df982a0621cb50ed43c195b6d11d203e
#
_cell.length_a   1.000
_cell.length_b   1.000
_cell.length_c   1.000
_cell.angle_alpha   90.00
_cell.angle_beta   90.00
_cell.angle_gamma   90.00
#
_symmetry.space_group_name_H-M   'P 1'
#
loop_
_entity.id
_entity.type
_entity.pdbx_description
1 polymer ?
#
loop_
_entity_poly.entity_id
_entity_poly.type
_entity_poly.pdbx_seq_one_letter_code
_entity_poly.pdbx_strand_id
1 'polypeptide(L)'
;KLGALSAHIEYDGSSCGASILCLGAKYAFHNADFSNTFSLALMYDQHIGVGSAKVPVKFSGVWGMQDLFGLKGVRFSGFLDIWGNDSPYGKFSILTEPQLWYCLDGEHLNIGTELELSYSFAGRDGFMFNPCLGLKWVF
;
A
#
# COMPACT_ATOMS: atom_id res chain seq x y z
N LYS A 1 -3.18 -18.23 13.54
CA LYS A 1 -4.27 -17.55 14.27
C LYS A 1 -5.25 -17.00 13.27
N LEU A 2 -6.57 -17.13 13.54
CA LEU A 2 -7.59 -16.41 12.79
C LEU A 2 -7.34 -14.91 12.96
N GLY A 3 -7.31 -14.16 11.86
CA GLY A 3 -7.14 -12.72 11.91
C GLY A 3 -8.35 -11.99 12.52
N ALA A 4 -8.24 -10.70 12.68
CA ALA A 4 -9.30 -9.84 13.19
C ALA A 4 -9.98 -9.08 12.03
N LEU A 5 -11.32 -9.17 11.98
CA LEU A 5 -12.13 -8.30 11.12
C LEU A 5 -12.42 -7.00 11.87
N SER A 6 -12.25 -5.88 11.20
CA SER A 6 -12.53 -4.55 11.75
C SER A 6 -13.20 -3.65 10.71
N ALA A 7 -13.97 -2.66 11.19
CA ALA A 7 -14.33 -1.53 10.35
C ALA A 7 -13.07 -0.72 10.00
N HIS A 8 -13.01 -0.19 8.79
CA HIS A 8 -11.88 0.60 8.32
C HIS A 8 -12.36 1.91 7.72
N ILE A 9 -11.71 3.00 8.15
CA ILE A 9 -11.95 4.34 7.63
C ILE A 9 -10.59 4.91 7.24
N GLU A 10 -10.50 5.45 6.03
CA GLU A 10 -9.31 6.09 5.49
C GLU A 10 -9.69 7.43 4.88
N TYR A 11 -8.88 8.46 5.08
CA TYR A 11 -9.06 9.75 4.46
C TYR A 11 -7.76 10.22 3.82
N ASP A 12 -7.81 10.39 2.51
CA ASP A 12 -6.71 10.92 1.71
C ASP A 12 -7.03 12.37 1.32
N GLY A 13 -6.38 13.31 1.99
CA GLY A 13 -6.50 14.72 1.70
C GLY A 13 -5.50 15.19 0.64
N SER A 14 -5.97 15.92 -0.36
CA SER A 14 -5.11 16.51 -1.38
C SER A 14 -5.38 17.99 -1.54
N SER A 15 -4.31 18.79 -1.65
CA SER A 15 -4.40 20.22 -1.98
C SER A 15 -4.50 20.49 -3.48
N CYS A 16 -4.17 19.51 -4.32
CA CYS A 16 -4.12 19.63 -5.78
C CYS A 16 -5.03 18.62 -6.51
N GLY A 17 -5.86 17.89 -5.79
CA GLY A 17 -6.78 16.90 -6.37
C GLY A 17 -8.01 16.70 -5.50
N ALA A 18 -8.77 15.65 -5.79
CA ALA A 18 -9.89 15.28 -4.95
C ALA A 18 -9.40 14.76 -3.59
N SER A 19 -10.07 15.14 -2.52
CA SER A 19 -9.97 14.42 -1.25
C SER A 19 -10.88 13.21 -1.30
N ILE A 20 -10.44 12.11 -0.68
CA ILE A 20 -11.12 10.81 -0.78
C ILE A 20 -11.40 10.31 0.63
N LEU A 21 -12.63 9.89 0.88
CA LEU A 21 -13.04 9.19 2.10
C LEU A 21 -13.38 7.76 1.75
N CYS A 22 -12.63 6.80 2.31
CA CYS A 22 -12.89 5.38 2.14
C CYS A 22 -13.51 4.79 3.40
N LEU A 23 -14.58 4.01 3.23
CA LEU A 23 -15.29 3.34 4.31
C LEU A 23 -15.44 1.85 3.96
N GLY A 24 -15.05 0.97 4.86
CA GLY A 24 -15.12 -0.46 4.56
C GLY A 24 -14.75 -1.38 5.70
N ALA A 25 -14.30 -2.56 5.34
CA ALA A 25 -13.86 -3.59 6.27
C ALA A 25 -12.42 -4.00 5.97
N LYS A 26 -11.66 -4.28 7.02
CA LYS A 26 -10.29 -4.75 6.97
C LYS A 26 -10.17 -6.06 7.73
N TYR A 27 -9.54 -7.02 7.10
CA TYR A 27 -9.16 -8.28 7.73
C TYR A 27 -7.64 -8.34 7.86
N ALA A 28 -7.15 -8.54 9.08
CA ALA A 28 -5.72 -8.58 9.36
C ALA A 28 -5.33 -9.94 9.95
N PHE A 29 -4.22 -10.50 9.47
CA PHE A 29 -3.60 -11.69 10.02
C PHE A 29 -2.14 -11.44 10.34
N HIS A 30 -1.67 -12.13 11.36
CA HIS A 30 -0.29 -12.07 11.81
C HIS A 30 0.09 -13.37 12.51
N ASN A 31 1.38 -13.67 12.55
CA ASN A 31 1.93 -14.70 13.40
C ASN A 31 1.97 -14.23 14.88
N ALA A 32 2.37 -15.11 15.80
CA ALA A 32 2.25 -14.84 17.24
C ALA A 32 3.10 -13.65 17.73
N ASP A 33 4.23 -13.42 17.08
CA ASP A 33 5.21 -12.38 17.41
C ASP A 33 5.13 -11.13 16.53
N PHE A 34 4.14 -11.07 15.63
CA PHE A 34 3.94 -10.00 14.65
C PHE A 34 5.12 -9.75 13.70
N SER A 35 6.04 -10.70 13.58
CA SER A 35 7.11 -10.60 12.61
C SER A 35 6.61 -10.73 11.16
N ASN A 36 5.46 -11.38 10.97
CA ASN A 36 4.77 -11.44 9.69
C ASN A 36 3.34 -10.93 9.87
N THR A 37 3.02 -9.89 9.14
CA THR A 37 1.70 -9.26 9.14
C THR A 37 1.18 -9.17 7.72
N PHE A 38 -0.13 -9.34 7.58
CA PHE A 38 -0.81 -9.18 6.31
C PHE A 38 -2.22 -8.65 6.56
N SER A 39 -2.69 -7.72 5.75
CA SER A 39 -4.06 -7.25 5.83
C SER A 39 -4.65 -7.01 4.45
N LEU A 40 -5.96 -7.23 4.35
CA LEU A 40 -6.78 -6.92 3.18
C LEU A 40 -7.90 -6.01 3.61
N ALA A 41 -8.16 -4.96 2.84
CA ALA A 41 -9.30 -4.09 3.02
C ALA A 41 -10.10 -3.99 1.73
N LEU A 42 -11.42 -3.94 1.87
CA LEU A 42 -12.35 -3.62 0.80
C LEU A 42 -13.20 -2.43 1.26
N MET A 43 -13.19 -1.36 0.49
CA MET A 43 -13.75 -0.08 0.88
C MET A 43 -14.60 0.52 -0.24
N TYR A 44 -15.63 1.25 0.16
CA TYR A 44 -16.31 2.21 -0.69
C TYR A 44 -15.48 3.49 -0.72
N ASP A 45 -15.23 4.01 -1.92
CA ASP A 45 -14.38 5.16 -2.20
C ASP A 45 -15.26 6.36 -2.58
N GLN A 46 -15.35 7.34 -1.69
CA GLN A 46 -16.12 8.56 -1.89
C GLN A 46 -15.19 9.75 -2.16
N HIS A 47 -15.21 10.24 -3.38
CA HIS A 47 -14.54 11.49 -3.72
C HIS A 47 -15.30 12.69 -3.15
N ILE A 48 -14.58 13.66 -2.59
CA ILE A 48 -15.12 14.87 -2.00
C ILE A 48 -14.78 16.07 -2.90
N GLY A 49 -15.82 16.83 -3.28
CA GLY A 49 -15.68 18.03 -4.12
C GLY A 49 -15.64 17.76 -5.63
N VAL A 50 -15.65 16.50 -6.05
CA VAL A 50 -15.73 16.06 -7.44
C VAL A 50 -16.62 14.83 -7.55
N GLY A 51 -17.02 14.44 -8.77
CA GLY A 51 -17.79 13.21 -8.99
C GLY A 51 -16.99 11.98 -8.57
N SER A 52 -17.66 11.01 -7.94
CA SER A 52 -17.07 9.71 -7.66
C SER A 52 -16.86 8.89 -8.93
N ALA A 53 -15.91 7.95 -8.92
CA ALA A 53 -15.74 7.00 -9.99
C ALA A 53 -17.01 6.15 -10.22
N LYS A 54 -17.21 5.65 -11.45
CA LYS A 54 -18.34 4.76 -11.78
C LYS A 54 -18.34 3.48 -10.94
N VAL A 55 -17.15 3.03 -10.54
CA VAL A 55 -16.97 1.91 -9.64
C VAL A 55 -16.23 2.43 -8.41
N PRO A 56 -16.94 2.98 -7.42
CA PRO A 56 -16.35 3.62 -6.25
C PRO A 56 -15.93 2.57 -5.21
N VAL A 57 -15.00 1.72 -5.59
CA VAL A 57 -14.47 0.64 -4.74
C VAL A 57 -12.95 0.71 -4.73
N LYS A 58 -12.36 0.61 -3.52
CA LYS A 58 -10.93 0.47 -3.30
C LYS A 58 -10.67 -0.87 -2.62
N PHE A 59 -9.74 -1.63 -3.19
CA PHE A 59 -9.13 -2.79 -2.56
C PHE A 59 -7.72 -2.40 -2.12
N SER A 60 -7.34 -2.75 -0.89
CA SER A 60 -6.01 -2.51 -0.35
C SER A 60 -5.46 -3.79 0.28
N GLY A 61 -4.23 -4.13 -0.06
CA GLY A 61 -3.46 -5.19 0.56
C GLY A 61 -2.16 -4.62 1.13
N VAL A 62 -1.85 -4.94 2.40
CA VAL A 62 -0.62 -4.47 3.05
C VAL A 62 0.08 -5.66 3.68
N TRP A 63 1.40 -5.74 3.52
CA TRP A 63 2.21 -6.82 4.09
C TRP A 63 3.48 -6.29 4.75
N GLY A 64 3.94 -7.03 5.76
CA GLY A 64 5.20 -6.81 6.42
C GLY A 64 5.77 -8.14 6.90
N MET A 65 7.00 -8.45 6.50
CA MET A 65 7.71 -9.67 6.84
C MET A 65 9.10 -9.31 7.36
N GLN A 66 9.43 -9.77 8.56
CA GLN A 66 10.77 -9.66 9.12
C GLN A 66 11.52 -10.98 8.95
N ASP A 67 12.83 -10.88 8.86
CA ASP A 67 13.72 -12.04 8.70
C ASP A 67 13.27 -12.96 7.55
N LEU A 68 13.03 -12.35 6.39
CA LEU A 68 12.50 -13.01 5.20
C LEU A 68 13.32 -14.27 4.86
N PHE A 69 12.67 -15.42 4.73
CA PHE A 69 13.29 -16.74 4.51
C PHE A 69 14.35 -17.13 5.57
N GLY A 70 14.24 -16.60 6.81
CA GLY A 70 15.20 -16.85 7.87
C GLY A 70 16.50 -16.02 7.78
N LEU A 71 16.58 -15.09 6.85
CA LEU A 71 17.69 -14.16 6.71
C LEU A 71 17.53 -13.01 7.70
N LYS A 72 18.29 -13.04 8.79
CA LYS A 72 18.22 -12.01 9.84
C LYS A 72 18.49 -10.61 9.28
N GLY A 73 17.63 -9.66 9.69
CA GLY A 73 17.73 -8.27 9.28
C GLY A 73 17.17 -7.97 7.90
N VAL A 74 16.74 -8.97 7.12
CA VAL A 74 16.05 -8.77 5.85
C VAL A 74 14.57 -8.56 6.11
N ARG A 75 14.03 -7.41 5.67
CA ARG A 75 12.62 -7.06 5.79
C ARG A 75 12.01 -6.88 4.41
N PHE A 76 10.85 -7.49 4.18
CA PHE A 76 10.04 -7.29 2.99
C PHE A 76 8.70 -6.72 3.41
N SER A 77 8.35 -5.57 2.87
CA SER A 77 7.08 -4.89 3.19
C SER A 77 6.52 -4.21 1.95
N GLY A 78 5.30 -3.75 2.04
CA GLY A 78 4.69 -2.99 0.96
C GLY A 78 3.19 -2.99 1.03
N PHE A 79 2.61 -2.41 -0.01
CA PHE A 79 1.16 -2.39 -0.19
C PHE A 79 0.80 -2.58 -1.67
N LEU A 80 -0.45 -2.92 -1.91
CA LEU A 80 -1.11 -2.93 -3.21
C LEU A 80 -2.48 -2.29 -3.05
N ASP A 81 -2.71 -1.19 -3.77
CA ASP A 81 -3.99 -0.53 -3.88
C ASP A 81 -4.54 -0.65 -5.30
N ILE A 82 -5.83 -0.97 -5.40
CA ILE A 82 -6.59 -0.99 -6.66
C ILE A 82 -7.88 -0.25 -6.41
N TRP A 83 -8.15 0.79 -7.19
CA TRP A 83 -9.37 1.59 -7.02
C TRP A 83 -9.99 2.00 -8.34
N GLY A 84 -11.29 2.27 -8.30
CA GLY A 84 -12.02 2.79 -9.46
C GLY A 84 -11.52 4.17 -9.87
N ASN A 85 -11.35 4.36 -11.18
CA ASN A 85 -10.92 5.62 -11.76
C ASN A 85 -11.77 5.93 -13.00
N ASP A 86 -12.17 7.18 -13.15
CA ASP A 86 -12.88 7.70 -14.34
C ASP A 86 -11.98 8.61 -15.17
N SER A 87 -10.69 8.30 -15.23
CA SER A 87 -9.76 9.02 -16.09
C SER A 87 -9.91 8.60 -17.55
N PRO A 88 -9.49 9.44 -18.51
CA PRO A 88 -9.44 9.06 -19.91
C PRO A 88 -8.50 7.88 -20.20
N TYR A 89 -7.63 7.53 -19.24
CA TYR A 89 -6.60 6.49 -19.35
C TYR A 89 -7.02 5.13 -18.79
N GLY A 90 -8.16 5.04 -18.09
CA GLY A 90 -8.64 3.75 -17.57
C GLY A 90 -9.77 3.87 -16.57
N LYS A 91 -10.45 2.75 -16.35
CA LYS A 91 -11.57 2.65 -15.41
C LYS A 91 -11.13 2.34 -14.00
N PHE A 92 -9.87 1.96 -13.81
CA PHE A 92 -9.26 1.69 -12.51
C PHE A 92 -7.79 2.05 -12.53
N SER A 93 -7.25 2.31 -11.36
CA SER A 93 -5.82 2.54 -11.11
C SER A 93 -5.27 1.47 -10.20
N ILE A 94 -3.99 1.19 -10.37
CA ILE A 94 -3.22 0.30 -9.50
C ILE A 94 -2.00 1.07 -9.03
N LEU A 95 -1.68 0.92 -7.74
CA LEU A 95 -0.41 1.36 -7.15
C LEU A 95 0.08 0.28 -6.20
N THR A 96 1.34 -0.10 -6.33
CA THR A 96 2.01 -1.00 -5.38
C THR A 96 3.45 -0.59 -5.17
N GLU A 97 3.91 -0.69 -3.93
CA GLU A 97 5.27 -0.34 -3.54
C GLU A 97 5.88 -1.46 -2.69
N PRO A 98 6.31 -2.59 -3.31
CA PRO A 98 7.12 -3.57 -2.61
C PRO A 98 8.48 -2.99 -2.24
N GLN A 99 8.89 -3.21 -1.00
CA GLN A 99 10.12 -2.71 -0.41
C GLN A 99 10.94 -3.88 0.15
N LEU A 100 12.23 -3.88 -0.11
CA LEU A 100 13.17 -4.82 0.47
C LEU A 100 14.27 -4.05 1.21
N TRP A 101 14.42 -4.31 2.49
CA TRP A 101 15.38 -3.64 3.37
C TRP A 101 16.30 -4.64 4.06
N TYR A 102 17.56 -4.27 4.20
CA TYR A 102 18.53 -5.02 4.99
C TYR A 102 19.14 -4.13 6.08
N CYS A 103 19.10 -4.60 7.32
CA CYS A 103 19.69 -3.91 8.46
C CYS A 103 21.19 -4.18 8.52
N LEU A 104 22.00 -3.13 8.33
CA LEU A 104 23.46 -3.22 8.23
C LEU A 104 24.15 -3.36 9.59
N ASP A 105 23.66 -2.65 10.59
CA ASP A 105 24.25 -2.60 11.94
C ASP A 105 23.52 -3.45 12.98
N GLY A 106 22.46 -4.14 12.56
CA GLY A 106 21.62 -4.96 13.43
C GLY A 106 20.59 -4.17 14.25
N GLU A 107 20.62 -2.84 14.20
CA GLU A 107 19.75 -1.99 15.03
C GLU A 107 19.04 -0.88 14.21
N HIS A 108 19.80 0.00 13.60
CA HIS A 108 19.28 1.29 13.12
C HIS A 108 19.43 1.51 11.63
N LEU A 109 20.61 1.22 11.06
CA LEU A 109 20.92 1.56 9.67
C LEU A 109 20.46 0.49 8.70
N ASN A 110 19.58 0.86 7.79
CA ASN A 110 19.05 -0.05 6.76
C ASN A 110 19.37 0.49 5.37
N ILE A 111 19.79 -0.40 4.48
CA ILE A 111 19.86 -0.16 3.04
C ILE A 111 18.77 -0.96 2.35
N GLY A 112 18.19 -0.41 1.32
CA GLY A 112 17.12 -1.14 0.62
C GLY A 112 16.66 -0.49 -0.67
N THR A 113 15.64 -1.08 -1.22
CA THR A 113 14.98 -0.63 -2.44
C THR A 113 13.47 -0.60 -2.26
N GLU A 114 12.86 0.34 -2.94
CA GLU A 114 11.42 0.46 -3.11
C GLU A 114 11.12 0.47 -4.61
N LEU A 115 10.12 -0.28 -5.02
CA LEU A 115 9.70 -0.36 -6.42
C LEU A 115 8.28 0.17 -6.52
N GLU A 116 8.11 1.44 -6.93
CA GLU A 116 6.78 1.91 -7.29
C GLU A 116 6.38 1.30 -8.64
N LEU A 117 5.32 0.52 -8.63
CA LEU A 117 4.68 -0.04 -9.81
C LEU A 117 3.26 0.52 -9.87
N SER A 118 2.93 1.20 -10.96
CA SER A 118 1.61 1.80 -11.10
C SER A 118 1.00 1.59 -12.48
N TYR A 119 -0.34 1.65 -12.55
CA TYR A 119 -1.10 1.61 -13.79
C TYR A 119 -2.20 2.68 -13.75
N SER A 120 -2.29 3.49 -14.79
CA SER A 120 -3.25 4.60 -14.92
C SER A 120 -3.28 5.49 -13.67
N PHE A 121 -2.12 5.85 -13.16
CA PHE A 121 -1.93 6.58 -11.91
C PHE A 121 -1.37 7.98 -12.17
N ALA A 122 -1.73 8.96 -11.33
CA ALA A 122 -1.25 10.34 -11.36
C ALA A 122 -1.37 11.02 -12.75
N GLY A 123 -2.47 10.75 -13.48
CA GLY A 123 -2.74 11.34 -14.79
C GLY A 123 -1.89 10.78 -15.93
N ARG A 124 -1.24 9.64 -15.73
CA ARG A 124 -0.43 8.93 -16.75
C ARG A 124 -1.13 7.69 -17.25
N ASP A 125 -0.97 7.41 -18.54
CA ASP A 125 -1.49 6.22 -19.18
C ASP A 125 -0.55 5.03 -19.01
N GLY A 126 -1.14 3.83 -18.87
CA GLY A 126 -0.43 2.57 -18.90
C GLY A 126 0.36 2.26 -17.64
N PHE A 127 1.29 1.34 -17.78
CA PHE A 127 2.13 0.81 -16.70
C PHE A 127 3.39 1.66 -16.51
N MET A 128 3.74 1.89 -15.25
CA MET A 128 4.96 2.59 -14.87
C MET A 128 5.77 1.78 -13.86
N PHE A 129 7.07 1.88 -13.97
CA PHE A 129 8.06 1.25 -13.10
C PHE A 129 9.08 2.31 -12.64
N ASN A 130 9.08 2.61 -11.35
CA ASN A 130 9.94 3.62 -10.74
C ASN A 130 10.73 2.98 -9.59
N PRO A 131 11.93 2.43 -9.85
CA PRO A 131 12.78 1.88 -8.80
C PRO A 131 13.49 2.99 -8.02
N CYS A 132 13.60 2.80 -6.71
CA CYS A 132 14.31 3.68 -5.80
C CYS A 132 15.29 2.89 -4.93
N LEU A 133 16.48 3.41 -4.70
CA LEU A 133 17.43 2.92 -3.69
C LEU A 133 17.44 3.90 -2.52
N GLY A 134 17.50 3.38 -1.31
CA GLY A 134 17.41 4.21 -0.12
C GLY A 134 18.25 3.73 1.05
N LEU A 135 18.54 4.68 1.92
CA LEU A 135 19.04 4.46 3.26
C LEU A 135 17.98 4.92 4.26
N LYS A 136 17.75 4.12 5.29
CA LYS A 136 16.76 4.41 6.32
C LYS A 136 17.39 4.25 7.69
N TRP A 137 17.20 5.26 8.54
CA TRP A 137 17.56 5.20 9.95
C TRP A 137 16.30 4.99 10.78
N VAL A 138 16.34 3.98 11.67
CA VAL A 138 15.25 3.68 12.60
C VAL A 138 15.71 4.06 14.02
N PHE A 139 14.94 4.87 14.70
CA PHE A 139 15.22 5.35 16.07
C PHE A 139 14.70 4.38 17.14
#